data_3d05712b65608b33268c90efee8f54fd
#
_entry.id   3d05712b65608b33268c90efee8f54fd
#
_cell.length_a   1.000
_cell.length_b   1.000
_cell.length_c   1.000
_cell.angle_alpha   90.00
_cell.angle_beta   90.00
_cell.angle_gamma   90.00
#
_symmetry.space_group_name_H-M   'P 1'
#
loop_
_entity.id
_entity.type
_entity.pdbx_description
1 polymer ?
#
loop_
_entity_poly.entity_id
_entity_poly.type
_entity_poly.pdbx_seq_one_letter_code
_entity_poly.pdbx_strand_id
1 'polypeptide(L)'
;MHLSLGAHWLIIAYIYVEINTKIKNRFFLKVILITFSSLIHFYFTAMLLLMNFIFSIYENFKSKDLKNFLKEIFLLMIPLILTMYSVGYFSIPVSDSLGFGYGIYKANMLTFFDPTSGLGQKNWSLFLPDIKNTKGETEGFGYLGVGIIILIFILIFYIIKDLKKIIQKHIKYFIVILLLFIIALSSSISFGGLKIVDFDLPIFLYAPLSIIRASGRFIWPIYYLLIIFSIFAFYKLKIKLRYLIFILLIQ
;
A
#
# COMPACT_ATOMS: atom_id res chain seq x y z
N MET A 1 -4.31 19.31 9.17
CA MET A 1 -4.08 18.34 8.07
C MET A 1 -2.61 18.45 7.68
N HIS A 2 -1.84 17.36 7.70
CA HIS A 2 -0.44 17.40 7.29
C HIS A 2 -0.37 17.38 5.76
N LEU A 3 -0.06 18.51 5.13
CA LEU A 3 0.02 18.65 3.68
C LEU A 3 0.97 17.63 3.02
N SER A 4 2.04 17.27 3.72
CA SER A 4 3.00 16.26 3.24
C SER A 4 2.36 14.89 3.02
N LEU A 5 1.31 14.52 3.76
CA LEU A 5 0.58 13.26 3.58
C LEU A 5 -0.33 13.27 2.34
N GLY A 6 -0.54 14.42 1.70
CA GLY A 6 -1.27 14.52 0.43
C GLY A 6 -0.48 14.08 -0.81
N ALA A 7 0.81 13.72 -0.67
CA ALA A 7 1.67 13.40 -1.81
C ALA A 7 1.47 11.96 -2.34
N HIS A 8 0.23 11.50 -2.43
CA HIS A 8 -0.15 10.18 -2.95
C HIS A 8 0.31 9.93 -4.40
N TRP A 9 0.56 10.99 -5.17
CA TRP A 9 1.10 10.89 -6.51
C TRP A 9 2.44 10.12 -6.58
N LEU A 10 3.22 10.10 -5.49
CA LEU A 10 4.46 9.32 -5.40
C LEU A 10 4.20 7.82 -5.54
N ILE A 11 3.15 7.32 -4.88
CA ILE A 11 2.75 5.91 -4.97
C ILE A 11 2.31 5.60 -6.41
N ILE A 12 1.47 6.46 -6.99
CA ILE A 12 0.96 6.28 -8.36
C ILE A 12 2.11 6.32 -9.37
N ALA A 13 3.03 7.29 -9.24
CA ALA A 13 4.20 7.40 -10.11
C ALA A 13 5.11 6.16 -9.99
N TYR A 14 5.35 5.66 -8.78
CA TYR A 14 6.13 4.45 -8.58
C TYR A 14 5.47 3.23 -9.22
N ILE A 15 4.15 3.04 -9.01
CA ILE A 15 3.37 1.95 -9.62
C ILE A 15 3.44 2.05 -11.16
N TYR A 16 3.31 3.26 -11.71
CA TYR A 16 3.42 3.48 -13.15
C TYR A 16 4.79 3.08 -13.69
N VAL A 17 5.87 3.48 -13.05
CA VAL A 17 7.24 3.09 -13.43
C VAL A 17 7.43 1.58 -13.31
N GLU A 18 6.83 0.93 -12.29
CA GLU A 18 6.93 -0.51 -12.09
C GLU A 18 6.18 -1.29 -13.17
N ILE A 19 4.98 -0.88 -13.54
CA ILE A 19 4.14 -1.59 -14.52
C ILE A 19 4.62 -1.36 -15.96
N ASN A 20 5.11 -0.16 -16.27
CA ASN A 20 5.47 0.22 -17.64
C ASN A 20 6.88 -0.26 -18.02
N THR A 21 6.94 -1.44 -18.65
CA THR A 21 8.21 -2.06 -19.09
C THR A 21 8.91 -1.32 -20.25
N LYS A 22 8.24 -0.37 -20.91
CA LYS A 22 8.81 0.42 -22.01
C LYS A 22 9.71 1.56 -21.53
N ILE A 23 9.64 1.93 -20.26
CA ILE A 23 10.45 2.99 -19.69
C ILE A 23 11.92 2.54 -19.66
N LYS A 24 12.79 3.32 -20.31
CA LYS A 24 14.23 3.18 -20.18
C LYS A 24 14.65 3.66 -18.78
N ASN A 25 15.68 3.06 -18.20
CA ASN A 25 16.22 3.47 -16.89
C ASN A 25 15.21 3.39 -15.72
N ARG A 26 14.28 2.40 -15.76
CA ARG A 26 13.25 2.20 -14.70
C ARG A 26 13.83 2.18 -13.29
N PHE A 27 14.97 1.50 -13.11
CA PHE A 27 15.63 1.43 -11.82
C PHE A 27 16.00 2.81 -11.30
N PHE A 28 16.62 3.64 -12.14
CA PHE A 28 17.04 5.00 -11.77
C PHE A 28 15.84 5.88 -11.39
N LEU A 29 14.73 5.80 -12.14
CA LEU A 29 13.50 6.53 -11.79
C LEU A 29 12.91 6.07 -10.46
N LYS A 30 12.95 4.80 -10.14
CA LYS A 30 12.53 4.29 -8.83
C LYS A 30 13.42 4.85 -7.71
N VAL A 31 14.75 4.86 -7.92
CA VAL A 31 15.68 5.46 -6.96
C VAL A 31 15.35 6.92 -6.71
N ILE A 32 15.11 7.71 -7.77
CA ILE A 32 14.71 9.12 -7.65
C ILE A 32 13.43 9.25 -6.84
N LEU A 33 12.37 8.48 -7.18
CA LEU A 33 11.09 8.57 -6.49
C LEU A 33 11.20 8.21 -5.00
N ILE A 34 11.95 7.15 -4.67
CA ILE A 34 12.14 6.73 -3.28
C ILE A 34 12.97 7.76 -2.51
N THR A 35 14.06 8.25 -3.10
CA THR A 35 14.90 9.28 -2.47
C THR A 35 14.13 10.58 -2.28
N PHE A 36 13.38 11.01 -3.30
CA PHE A 36 12.56 12.21 -3.21
C PHE A 36 11.43 12.09 -2.18
N SER A 37 10.85 10.91 -2.03
CA SER A 37 9.82 10.67 -1.03
C SER A 37 10.30 10.92 0.41
N SER A 38 11.60 10.70 0.68
CA SER A 38 12.19 10.95 2.00
C SER A 38 12.24 12.43 2.37
N LEU A 39 12.23 13.32 1.38
CA LEU A 39 12.12 14.77 1.58
C LEU A 39 10.70 15.23 1.94
N ILE A 40 9.70 14.42 1.59
CA ILE A 40 8.30 14.77 1.78
C ILE A 40 7.76 14.16 3.08
N HIS A 41 7.81 12.84 3.19
CA HIS A 41 7.32 12.13 4.37
C HIS A 41 7.81 10.68 4.43
N PHE A 42 8.29 10.26 5.60
CA PHE A 42 8.84 8.93 5.83
C PHE A 42 7.90 7.77 5.43
N TYR A 43 6.58 7.92 5.62
CA TYR A 43 5.62 6.87 5.24
C TYR A 43 5.68 6.51 3.76
N PHE A 44 5.79 7.50 2.88
CA PHE A 44 5.94 7.22 1.44
C PHE A 44 7.25 6.50 1.16
N THR A 45 8.34 6.94 1.79
CA THR A 45 9.65 6.27 1.66
C THR A 45 9.56 4.81 2.08
N ALA A 46 8.99 4.53 3.24
CA ALA A 46 8.85 3.17 3.76
C ALA A 46 7.99 2.29 2.83
N MET A 47 6.85 2.82 2.33
CA MET A 47 5.98 2.10 1.40
C MET A 47 6.69 1.79 0.07
N LEU A 48 7.31 2.80 -0.55
CA LEU A 48 7.99 2.64 -1.83
C LEU A 48 9.24 1.76 -1.71
N LEU A 49 9.99 1.89 -0.62
CA LEU A 49 11.16 1.06 -0.34
C LEU A 49 10.76 -0.42 -0.18
N LEU A 50 9.70 -0.69 0.58
CA LEU A 50 9.19 -2.04 0.76
C LEU A 50 8.70 -2.65 -0.57
N MET A 51 7.93 -1.89 -1.34
CA MET A 51 7.49 -2.33 -2.67
C MET A 51 8.70 -2.63 -3.58
N ASN A 52 9.68 -1.73 -3.62
CA ASN A 52 10.88 -1.92 -4.43
C ASN A 52 11.68 -3.16 -4.02
N PHE A 53 11.82 -3.37 -2.71
CA PHE A 53 12.53 -4.53 -2.17
C PHE A 53 11.87 -5.84 -2.59
N ILE A 54 10.54 -5.95 -2.47
CA ILE A 54 9.79 -7.14 -2.87
C ILE A 54 9.90 -7.38 -4.38
N PHE A 55 9.74 -6.34 -5.21
CA PHE A 55 9.86 -6.47 -6.67
C PHE A 55 11.29 -6.85 -7.08
N SER A 56 12.30 -6.24 -6.49
CA SER A 56 13.71 -6.56 -6.79
C SER A 56 14.08 -7.98 -6.35
N ILE A 57 13.66 -8.41 -5.16
CA ILE A 57 13.79 -9.80 -4.74
C ILE A 57 13.18 -10.74 -5.78
N TYR A 58 11.91 -10.54 -6.11
CA TYR A 58 11.21 -11.42 -7.03
C TYR A 58 11.90 -11.52 -8.40
N GLU A 59 12.31 -10.38 -8.97
CA GLU A 59 12.96 -10.33 -10.29
C GLU A 59 14.35 -10.97 -10.27
N ASN A 60 15.18 -10.69 -9.27
CA ASN A 60 16.53 -11.23 -9.16
C ASN A 60 16.57 -12.71 -8.71
N PHE A 61 15.64 -13.16 -7.85
CA PHE A 61 15.51 -14.59 -7.54
C PHE A 61 15.07 -15.39 -8.77
N LYS A 62 14.18 -14.85 -9.58
CA LYS A 62 13.75 -15.51 -10.82
C LYS A 62 14.89 -15.62 -11.84
N SER A 63 15.76 -14.62 -11.94
CA SER A 63 16.94 -14.60 -12.81
C SER A 63 18.15 -15.29 -12.19
N LYS A 64 18.11 -15.66 -10.90
CA LYS A 64 19.23 -16.18 -10.10
C LYS A 64 20.45 -15.23 -10.07
N ASP A 65 20.20 -13.93 -10.15
CA ASP A 65 21.24 -12.89 -10.19
C ASP A 65 21.34 -12.14 -8.86
N LEU A 66 21.92 -12.80 -7.86
CA LEU A 66 22.15 -12.21 -6.54
C LEU A 66 23.09 -10.99 -6.60
N LYS A 67 24.06 -11.00 -7.52
CA LYS A 67 25.00 -9.89 -7.69
C LYS A 67 24.27 -8.61 -8.14
N ASN A 68 23.35 -8.74 -9.09
CA ASN A 68 22.55 -7.60 -9.53
C ASN A 68 21.62 -7.11 -8.42
N PHE A 69 21.01 -8.01 -7.66
CA PHE A 69 20.19 -7.65 -6.50
C PHE A 69 20.95 -6.79 -5.48
N LEU A 70 22.15 -7.25 -5.08
CA LEU A 70 22.99 -6.50 -4.13
C LEU A 70 23.44 -5.15 -4.69
N LYS A 71 23.77 -5.08 -5.99
CA LYS A 71 24.08 -3.83 -6.68
C LYS A 71 22.91 -2.85 -6.67
N GLU A 72 21.69 -3.31 -6.96
CA GLU A 72 20.48 -2.47 -6.94
C GLU A 72 20.21 -1.92 -5.54
N ILE A 73 20.32 -2.76 -4.50
CA ILE A 73 20.18 -2.30 -3.11
C ILE A 73 21.22 -1.23 -2.79
N PHE A 74 22.47 -1.47 -3.10
CA PHE A 74 23.55 -0.54 -2.80
C PHE A 74 23.34 0.81 -3.49
N LEU A 75 23.00 0.80 -4.79
CA LEU A 75 22.73 2.01 -5.57
C LEU A 75 21.49 2.79 -5.10
N LEU A 76 20.52 2.10 -4.50
CA LEU A 76 19.34 2.74 -3.90
C LEU A 76 19.65 3.31 -2.53
N MET A 77 20.32 2.54 -1.66
CA MET A 77 20.51 2.91 -0.26
C MET A 77 21.46 4.10 -0.09
N ILE A 78 22.48 4.25 -0.94
CA ILE A 78 23.42 5.37 -0.82
C ILE A 78 22.71 6.73 -0.94
N PRO A 79 22.03 7.08 -2.06
CA PRO A 79 21.36 8.36 -2.19
C PRO A 79 20.25 8.55 -1.15
N LEU A 80 19.54 7.47 -0.80
CA LEU A 80 18.50 7.53 0.23
C LEU A 80 19.07 7.90 1.61
N ILE A 81 20.11 7.20 2.07
CA ILE A 81 20.72 7.47 3.38
C ILE A 81 21.34 8.87 3.41
N LEU A 82 22.05 9.29 2.35
CA LEU A 82 22.61 10.64 2.26
C LEU A 82 21.53 11.71 2.37
N THR A 83 20.41 11.52 1.66
CA THR A 83 19.27 12.46 1.73
C THR A 83 18.64 12.47 3.11
N MET A 84 18.38 11.31 3.70
CA MET A 84 17.82 11.21 5.05
C MET A 84 18.76 11.82 6.10
N TYR A 85 20.07 11.65 5.96
CA TYR A 85 21.06 12.28 6.82
C TYR A 85 21.03 13.82 6.69
N SER A 86 21.00 14.33 5.47
CA SER A 86 21.01 15.78 5.22
C SER A 86 19.77 16.50 5.76
N VAL A 87 18.62 15.84 5.84
CA VAL A 87 17.38 16.41 6.42
C VAL A 87 17.18 16.07 7.90
N GLY A 88 18.16 15.44 8.56
CA GLY A 88 18.17 15.27 10.01
C GLY A 88 17.41 14.07 10.56
N TYR A 89 17.06 13.06 9.75
CA TYR A 89 16.38 11.86 10.25
C TYR A 89 17.16 11.14 11.37
N PHE A 90 18.48 11.21 11.35
CA PHE A 90 19.35 10.55 12.32
C PHE A 90 19.77 11.45 13.51
N SER A 91 19.23 12.67 13.58
CA SER A 91 19.55 13.60 14.67
C SER A 91 18.71 13.36 15.92
N ILE A 92 17.64 12.57 15.82
CA ILE A 92 16.75 12.24 16.94
C ILE A 92 17.20 10.89 17.53
N PRO A 93 17.43 10.80 18.86
CA PRO A 93 17.72 9.54 19.52
C PRO A 93 16.62 8.50 19.27
N VAL A 94 16.99 7.24 19.11
CA VAL A 94 16.03 6.15 18.87
C VAL A 94 15.00 6.04 20.00
N SER A 95 15.42 6.27 21.27
CA SER A 95 14.51 6.32 22.42
C SER A 95 13.35 7.30 22.23
N ASP A 96 13.61 8.46 21.66
CA ASP A 96 12.63 9.54 21.48
C ASP A 96 11.79 9.34 20.20
N SER A 97 12.28 8.51 19.28
CA SER A 97 11.56 8.13 18.06
C SER A 97 10.57 6.99 18.29
N LEU A 98 10.69 6.23 19.38
CA LEU A 98 9.76 5.16 19.73
C LEU A 98 8.37 5.75 20.00
N GLY A 99 7.50 5.67 18.99
CA GLY A 99 6.19 6.29 19.02
C GLY A 99 5.13 5.38 19.63
N PHE A 100 4.26 5.95 20.46
CA PHE A 100 2.98 5.33 20.78
C PHE A 100 2.10 5.31 19.52
N GLY A 101 1.46 4.15 19.22
CA GLY A 101 0.46 4.10 18.15
C GLY A 101 0.50 2.85 17.26
N TYR A 102 1.63 2.14 17.19
CA TYR A 102 1.66 0.85 16.50
C TYR A 102 0.68 -0.13 17.18
N GLY A 103 -0.16 -0.82 16.41
CA GLY A 103 -1.26 -1.64 16.94
C GLY A 103 -2.57 -0.86 17.17
N ILE A 104 -2.52 0.48 17.28
CA ILE A 104 -3.69 1.34 17.46
C ILE A 104 -4.09 1.98 16.12
N TYR A 105 -3.14 2.69 15.48
CA TYR A 105 -3.39 3.39 14.22
C TYR A 105 -3.18 2.44 13.02
N LYS A 106 -4.07 1.48 12.90
CA LYS A 106 -4.02 0.35 11.96
C LYS A 106 -5.16 0.40 10.96
N ALA A 107 -5.15 -0.50 9.98
CA ALA A 107 -6.29 -0.75 9.11
C ALA A 107 -7.23 -1.80 9.72
N ASN A 108 -8.51 -1.72 9.38
CA ASN A 108 -9.48 -2.76 9.62
C ASN A 108 -9.49 -3.74 8.44
N MET A 109 -9.78 -5.02 8.67
CA MET A 109 -9.90 -6.00 7.57
C MET A 109 -10.97 -5.62 6.55
N LEU A 110 -12.00 -4.86 6.98
CA LEU A 110 -13.09 -4.40 6.12
C LEU A 110 -12.86 -3.00 5.55
N THR A 111 -11.68 -2.41 5.69
CA THR A 111 -11.38 -1.02 5.30
C THR A 111 -11.75 -0.69 3.85
N PHE A 112 -11.69 -1.66 2.93
CA PHE A 112 -12.05 -1.45 1.53
C PHE A 112 -13.56 -1.31 1.29
N PHE A 113 -14.35 -1.77 2.23
CA PHE A 113 -15.82 -1.77 2.19
C PHE A 113 -16.44 -0.74 3.12
N ASP A 114 -15.66 -0.20 4.06
CA ASP A 114 -16.12 0.76 5.06
C ASP A 114 -16.15 2.18 4.48
N PRO A 115 -17.36 2.76 4.30
CA PRO A 115 -17.49 4.08 3.71
C PRO A 115 -17.25 5.23 4.70
N THR A 116 -16.91 4.94 5.95
CA THR A 116 -16.59 5.95 6.97
C THR A 116 -15.16 5.78 7.46
N SER A 117 -14.49 6.90 7.70
CA SER A 117 -13.13 6.87 8.26
C SER A 117 -13.12 6.83 9.80
N GLY A 118 -14.26 6.57 10.43
CA GLY A 118 -14.39 6.45 11.88
C GLY A 118 -15.40 7.40 12.53
N LEU A 119 -15.41 7.41 13.85
CA LEU A 119 -16.41 8.06 14.70
C LEU A 119 -16.70 9.52 14.31
N GLY A 120 -17.96 9.81 14.02
CA GLY A 120 -18.47 11.17 13.76
C GLY A 120 -18.22 11.71 12.35
N GLN A 121 -17.67 10.91 11.45
CA GLN A 121 -17.51 11.32 10.05
C GLN A 121 -18.75 10.96 9.22
N LYS A 122 -19.00 11.75 8.18
CA LYS A 122 -20.10 11.47 7.25
C LYS A 122 -19.78 10.20 6.44
N ASN A 123 -20.79 9.36 6.24
CA ASN A 123 -20.71 8.22 5.34
C ASN A 123 -20.51 8.70 3.90
N TRP A 124 -19.51 8.15 3.22
CA TRP A 124 -19.17 8.46 1.83
C TRP A 124 -20.06 7.68 0.83
N SER A 125 -20.86 6.74 1.30
CA SER A 125 -21.76 5.94 0.47
C SER A 125 -23.21 6.11 0.89
N LEU A 126 -24.08 6.15 -0.11
CA LEU A 126 -25.53 6.07 0.09
C LEU A 126 -26.01 4.60 0.20
N PHE A 127 -25.21 3.65 -0.26
CA PHE A 127 -25.60 2.25 -0.42
C PHE A 127 -25.02 1.34 0.66
N LEU A 128 -23.83 1.65 1.17
CA LEU A 128 -23.17 0.83 2.18
C LEU A 128 -23.35 1.45 3.57
N PRO A 129 -23.70 0.63 4.56
CA PRO A 129 -23.79 1.09 5.93
C PRO A 129 -22.40 1.37 6.52
N ASP A 130 -22.37 2.20 7.54
CA ASP A 130 -21.20 2.40 8.39
C ASP A 130 -20.79 1.07 9.05
N ILE A 131 -19.52 0.74 8.96
CA ILE A 131 -18.94 -0.41 9.62
C ILE A 131 -18.29 0.07 10.92
N LYS A 132 -18.67 -0.53 12.04
CA LYS A 132 -18.07 -0.18 13.33
C LYS A 132 -16.57 -0.40 13.29
N ASN A 133 -15.83 0.60 13.71
CA ASN A 133 -14.38 0.61 13.78
C ASN A 133 -13.90 0.59 15.23
N THR A 134 -12.73 0.01 15.48
CA THR A 134 -12.04 0.17 16.75
C THR A 134 -11.27 1.50 16.78
N LYS A 135 -10.89 1.95 17.99
CA LYS A 135 -10.18 3.23 18.15
C LYS A 135 -8.88 3.25 17.33
N GLY A 136 -8.68 4.32 16.56
CA GLY A 136 -7.45 4.56 15.80
C GLY A 136 -7.45 4.05 14.36
N GLU A 137 -8.44 3.27 13.93
CA GLU A 137 -8.52 2.68 12.57
C GLU A 137 -8.77 3.71 11.47
N THR A 138 -9.08 4.95 11.82
CA THR A 138 -9.22 6.07 10.88
C THR A 138 -7.99 6.30 10.00
N GLU A 139 -6.81 5.96 10.50
CA GLU A 139 -5.54 6.08 9.76
C GLU A 139 -5.39 5.02 8.65
N GLY A 140 -6.15 3.96 8.72
CA GLY A 140 -6.19 2.88 7.73
C GLY A 140 -7.37 2.98 6.77
N PHE A 141 -7.96 4.16 6.59
CA PHE A 141 -9.08 4.34 5.67
C PHE A 141 -8.69 4.04 4.22
N GLY A 142 -9.42 3.11 3.60
CA GLY A 142 -9.14 2.62 2.25
C GLY A 142 -10.39 2.32 1.43
N TYR A 143 -11.53 2.96 1.73
CA TYR A 143 -12.79 2.75 1.02
C TYR A 143 -12.64 2.91 -0.48
N LEU A 144 -12.96 1.85 -1.23
CA LEU A 144 -12.80 1.80 -2.69
C LEU A 144 -13.92 2.52 -3.46
N GLY A 145 -15.06 2.76 -2.81
CA GLY A 145 -16.28 3.18 -3.49
C GLY A 145 -17.07 2.00 -4.07
N VAL A 146 -18.39 2.13 -4.06
CA VAL A 146 -19.31 1.07 -4.53
C VAL A 146 -19.00 0.65 -5.95
N GLY A 147 -18.71 1.60 -6.83
CA GLY A 147 -18.40 1.33 -8.23
C GLY A 147 -17.18 0.43 -8.43
N ILE A 148 -16.07 0.71 -7.74
CA ILE A 148 -14.86 -0.14 -7.81
C ILE A 148 -15.11 -1.51 -7.17
N ILE A 149 -15.86 -1.57 -6.07
CA ILE A 149 -16.22 -2.84 -5.42
C ILE A 149 -17.02 -3.72 -6.38
N ILE A 150 -18.05 -3.18 -7.04
CA ILE A 150 -18.84 -3.90 -8.05
C ILE A 150 -17.93 -4.37 -9.19
N LEU A 151 -17.04 -3.50 -9.66
CA LEU A 151 -16.11 -3.82 -10.73
C LEU A 151 -15.19 -4.98 -10.37
N ILE A 152 -14.65 -5.00 -9.14
CA ILE A 152 -13.83 -6.11 -8.63
C ILE A 152 -14.61 -7.42 -8.62
N PHE A 153 -15.86 -7.42 -8.13
CA PHE A 153 -16.71 -8.62 -8.12
C PHE A 153 -16.98 -9.14 -9.54
N ILE A 154 -17.33 -8.25 -10.46
CA ILE A 154 -17.52 -8.62 -11.88
C ILE A 154 -16.25 -9.26 -12.44
N LEU A 155 -15.09 -8.66 -12.18
CA LEU A 155 -13.81 -9.17 -12.66
C LEU A 155 -13.46 -10.53 -12.06
N ILE A 156 -13.67 -10.73 -10.76
CA ILE A 156 -13.46 -12.03 -10.12
C ILE A 156 -14.30 -13.10 -10.79
N PHE A 157 -15.58 -12.80 -11.07
CA PHE A 157 -16.47 -13.73 -11.75
C PHE A 157 -15.97 -14.13 -13.15
N TYR A 158 -15.45 -13.16 -13.92
CA TYR A 158 -14.91 -13.42 -15.26
C TYR A 158 -13.59 -14.21 -15.23
N ILE A 159 -12.71 -13.92 -14.26
CA ILE A 159 -11.37 -14.51 -14.22
C ILE A 159 -11.30 -15.81 -13.41
N ILE A 160 -12.36 -16.23 -12.73
CA ILE A 160 -12.35 -17.36 -11.78
C ILE A 160 -11.82 -18.64 -12.41
N LYS A 161 -12.15 -18.89 -13.69
CA LYS A 161 -11.68 -20.07 -14.43
C LYS A 161 -10.17 -20.07 -14.70
N ASP A 162 -9.59 -18.89 -14.86
CA ASP A 162 -8.16 -18.69 -15.15
C ASP A 162 -7.38 -18.11 -13.97
N LEU A 163 -8.00 -18.05 -12.77
CA LEU A 163 -7.47 -17.39 -11.58
C LEU A 163 -6.05 -17.86 -11.24
N LYS A 164 -5.80 -19.18 -11.29
CA LYS A 164 -4.47 -19.75 -11.02
C LYS A 164 -3.41 -19.22 -11.98
N LYS A 165 -3.70 -19.14 -13.28
CA LYS A 165 -2.77 -18.61 -14.29
C LYS A 165 -2.51 -17.12 -14.08
N ILE A 166 -3.56 -16.36 -13.74
CA ILE A 166 -3.49 -14.91 -13.51
C ILE A 166 -2.66 -14.63 -12.26
N ILE A 167 -2.89 -15.35 -11.16
CA ILE A 167 -2.09 -15.24 -9.94
C ILE A 167 -0.63 -15.57 -10.24
N GLN A 168 -0.34 -16.68 -10.90
CA GLN A 168 1.04 -17.05 -11.24
C GLN A 168 1.74 -16.00 -12.09
N LYS A 169 1.04 -15.40 -13.06
CA LYS A 169 1.58 -14.34 -13.93
C LYS A 169 1.88 -13.05 -13.17
N HIS A 170 1.06 -12.71 -12.19
CA HIS A 170 1.11 -11.45 -11.45
C HIS A 170 1.50 -11.63 -9.97
N ILE A 171 2.12 -12.76 -9.63
CA ILE A 171 2.43 -13.17 -8.25
C ILE A 171 3.18 -12.09 -7.45
N LYS A 172 4.09 -11.36 -8.07
CA LYS A 172 4.85 -10.29 -7.40
C LYS A 172 3.94 -9.20 -6.83
N TYR A 173 2.86 -8.84 -7.52
CA TYR A 173 1.90 -7.84 -7.04
C TYR A 173 1.03 -8.39 -5.91
N PHE A 174 0.66 -9.67 -5.99
CA PHE A 174 -0.06 -10.34 -4.89
C PHE A 174 0.77 -10.41 -3.62
N ILE A 175 2.07 -10.71 -3.74
CA ILE A 175 3.01 -10.71 -2.60
C ILE A 175 3.09 -9.31 -1.98
N VAL A 176 3.23 -8.26 -2.81
CA VAL A 176 3.26 -6.87 -2.33
C VAL A 176 1.97 -6.51 -1.59
N ILE A 177 0.81 -6.80 -2.20
CA ILE A 177 -0.50 -6.54 -1.57
C ILE A 177 -0.61 -7.26 -0.23
N LEU A 178 -0.25 -8.55 -0.18
CA LEU A 178 -0.33 -9.33 1.04
C LEU A 178 0.56 -8.78 2.16
N LEU A 179 1.83 -8.48 1.86
CA LEU A 179 2.77 -7.98 2.86
C LEU A 179 2.41 -6.58 3.35
N LEU A 180 2.01 -5.68 2.45
CA LEU A 180 1.53 -4.35 2.83
C LEU A 180 0.26 -4.45 3.69
N PHE A 181 -0.65 -5.39 3.37
CA PHE A 181 -1.86 -5.59 4.14
C PHE A 181 -1.57 -6.12 5.55
N ILE A 182 -0.67 -7.09 5.67
CA ILE A 182 -0.22 -7.61 6.99
C ILE A 182 0.36 -6.47 7.84
N ILE A 183 1.21 -5.61 7.27
CA ILE A 183 1.77 -4.45 7.97
C ILE A 183 0.67 -3.47 8.36
N ALA A 184 -0.29 -3.21 7.46
CA ALA A 184 -1.39 -2.28 7.72
C ALA A 184 -2.30 -2.77 8.86
N LEU A 185 -2.53 -4.08 8.98
CA LEU A 185 -3.31 -4.68 10.07
C LEU A 185 -2.59 -4.64 11.41
N SER A 186 -1.25 -4.54 11.41
CA SER A 186 -0.44 -4.46 12.64
C SER A 186 -0.52 -5.71 13.54
N SER A 187 -0.15 -5.56 14.83
CA SER A 187 -0.24 -6.62 15.85
C SER A 187 -1.63 -6.81 16.45
N SER A 188 -2.58 -5.94 16.10
CA SER A 188 -3.94 -5.97 16.63
C SER A 188 -4.94 -5.97 15.48
N ILE A 189 -5.37 -7.16 15.06
CA ILE A 189 -6.24 -7.35 13.89
C ILE A 189 -7.70 -7.21 14.28
N SER A 190 -8.46 -6.39 13.53
CA SER A 190 -9.90 -6.20 13.73
C SER A 190 -10.70 -6.53 12.48
N PHE A 191 -11.89 -7.04 12.68
CA PHE A 191 -12.91 -7.26 11.66
C PHE A 191 -14.18 -6.51 12.07
N GLY A 192 -14.46 -5.39 11.44
CA GLY A 192 -15.49 -4.48 11.91
C GLY A 192 -15.17 -3.99 13.34
N GLY A 193 -16.17 -3.93 14.20
CA GLY A 193 -16.02 -3.52 15.60
C GLY A 193 -15.40 -4.58 16.54
N LEU A 194 -15.02 -5.75 15.99
CA LEU A 194 -14.50 -6.87 16.78
C LEU A 194 -12.98 -6.96 16.63
N LYS A 195 -12.26 -7.01 17.75
CA LYS A 195 -10.84 -7.35 17.79
C LYS A 195 -10.71 -8.87 17.75
N ILE A 196 -10.12 -9.42 16.65
CA ILE A 196 -9.98 -10.87 16.44
C ILE A 196 -8.68 -11.37 17.06
N VAL A 197 -7.59 -10.64 16.81
CA VAL A 197 -6.24 -10.99 17.24
C VAL A 197 -5.59 -9.78 17.88
N ASP A 198 -4.92 -10.01 18.98
CA ASP A 198 -4.12 -9.01 19.68
C ASP A 198 -2.93 -9.72 20.32
N PHE A 199 -1.73 -9.40 19.89
CA PHE A 199 -0.52 -10.03 20.40
C PHE A 199 0.59 -9.02 20.62
N ASP A 200 1.32 -9.22 21.70
CA ASP A 200 2.49 -8.40 22.01
C ASP A 200 3.67 -8.83 21.15
N LEU A 201 4.27 -7.87 20.48
CA LEU A 201 5.49 -8.10 19.72
C LEU A 201 6.71 -8.10 20.64
N PRO A 202 7.66 -9.02 20.42
CA PRO A 202 8.96 -8.94 21.05
C PRO A 202 9.62 -7.58 20.80
N ILE A 203 10.35 -7.03 21.77
CA ILE A 203 10.89 -5.67 21.74
C ILE A 203 11.76 -5.41 20.48
N PHE A 204 12.49 -6.40 20.02
CA PHE A 204 13.36 -6.29 18.83
C PHE A 204 12.57 -6.12 17.52
N LEU A 205 11.30 -6.56 17.48
CA LEU A 205 10.37 -6.32 16.36
C LEU A 205 9.55 -5.05 16.60
N TYR A 206 9.13 -4.82 17.85
CA TYR A 206 8.33 -3.65 18.20
C TYR A 206 9.09 -2.35 17.97
N ALA A 207 10.36 -2.27 18.35
CA ALA A 207 11.15 -1.05 18.26
C ALA A 207 11.22 -0.48 16.83
N PRO A 208 11.60 -1.23 15.77
CA PRO A 208 11.59 -0.69 14.41
C PRO A 208 10.18 -0.42 13.88
N LEU A 209 9.18 -1.22 14.26
CA LEU A 209 7.81 -1.04 13.81
C LEU A 209 7.10 0.14 14.49
N SER A 210 7.48 0.48 15.73
CA SER A 210 6.93 1.63 16.46
C SER A 210 7.26 2.98 15.80
N ILE A 211 8.32 3.05 15.00
CA ILE A 211 8.63 4.21 14.16
C ILE A 211 7.49 4.43 13.14
N ILE A 212 6.84 3.35 12.72
CA ILE A 212 5.68 3.36 11.81
C ILE A 212 4.40 3.41 12.65
N ARG A 213 4.18 4.48 13.39
CA ARG A 213 3.04 4.65 14.32
C ARG A 213 1.69 4.35 13.69
N ALA A 214 1.45 4.87 12.49
CA ALA A 214 0.20 4.72 11.74
C ALA A 214 0.39 3.68 10.62
N SER A 215 0.53 2.42 11.01
CA SER A 215 0.70 1.30 10.08
C SER A 215 -0.48 1.16 9.10
N GLY A 216 -1.69 1.59 9.50
CA GLY A 216 -2.87 1.59 8.65
C GLY A 216 -2.66 2.28 7.30
N ARG A 217 -1.78 3.27 7.22
CA ARG A 217 -1.47 3.98 5.97
C ARG A 217 -0.86 3.10 4.88
N PHE A 218 -0.29 1.94 5.24
CA PHE A 218 0.21 0.97 4.26
C PHE A 218 -0.88 0.36 3.38
N ILE A 219 -2.16 0.66 3.66
CA ILE A 219 -3.29 0.36 2.78
C ILE A 219 -3.27 1.17 1.47
N TRP A 220 -2.67 2.37 1.43
CA TRP A 220 -2.72 3.27 0.29
C TRP A 220 -2.13 2.70 -1.01
N PRO A 221 -0.95 2.05 -1.02
CA PRO A 221 -0.47 1.41 -2.24
C PRO A 221 -1.40 0.28 -2.72
N ILE A 222 -2.01 -0.47 -1.79
CA ILE A 222 -2.96 -1.53 -2.12
C ILE A 222 -4.21 -0.93 -2.78
N TYR A 223 -4.73 0.14 -2.21
CA TYR A 223 -5.87 0.89 -2.74
C TYR A 223 -5.64 1.28 -4.21
N TYR A 224 -4.49 1.90 -4.52
CA TYR A 224 -4.16 2.27 -5.89
C TYR A 224 -3.93 1.08 -6.82
N LEU A 225 -3.27 0.03 -6.34
CA LEU A 225 -3.10 -1.20 -7.11
C LEU A 225 -4.43 -1.85 -7.47
N LEU A 226 -5.37 -1.94 -6.52
CA LEU A 226 -6.71 -2.50 -6.76
C LEU A 226 -7.48 -1.69 -7.80
N ILE A 227 -7.47 -0.36 -7.72
CA ILE A 227 -8.14 0.51 -8.71
C ILE A 227 -7.50 0.33 -10.10
N ILE A 228 -6.17 0.44 -10.20
CA ILE A 228 -5.45 0.35 -11.48
C ILE A 228 -5.68 -1.02 -12.12
N PHE A 229 -5.58 -2.11 -11.37
CA PHE A 229 -5.80 -3.45 -11.92
C PHE A 229 -7.25 -3.69 -12.30
N SER A 230 -8.21 -3.15 -11.55
CA SER A 230 -9.63 -3.27 -11.88
C SER A 230 -9.95 -2.59 -13.21
N ILE A 231 -9.49 -1.35 -13.40
CA ILE A 231 -9.68 -0.61 -14.64
C ILE A 231 -8.96 -1.29 -15.80
N PHE A 232 -7.71 -1.72 -15.60
CA PHE A 232 -6.93 -2.41 -16.63
C PHE A 232 -7.57 -3.73 -17.06
N ALA A 233 -8.03 -4.54 -16.11
CA ALA A 233 -8.69 -5.81 -16.39
C ALA A 233 -10.02 -5.59 -17.15
N PHE A 234 -10.81 -4.59 -16.75
CA PHE A 234 -12.02 -4.20 -17.47
C PHE A 234 -11.72 -3.85 -18.94
N TYR A 235 -10.68 -3.06 -19.18
CA TYR A 235 -10.25 -2.72 -20.53
C TYR A 235 -9.84 -3.97 -21.35
N LYS A 236 -9.13 -4.91 -20.73
CA LYS A 236 -8.73 -6.18 -21.37
C LYS A 236 -9.90 -7.07 -21.74
N LEU A 237 -10.97 -7.04 -21.01
CA LEU A 237 -12.21 -7.77 -21.31
C LEU A 237 -12.99 -7.18 -22.48
N LYS A 238 -12.53 -6.07 -23.08
CA LYS A 238 -13.17 -5.37 -24.21
C LYS A 238 -14.63 -4.97 -23.94
N ILE A 239 -14.97 -4.77 -22.66
CA ILE A 239 -16.28 -4.28 -22.26
C ILE A 239 -16.41 -2.81 -22.69
N LYS A 240 -17.58 -2.41 -23.19
CA LYS A 240 -17.78 -1.04 -23.68
C LYS A 240 -17.54 -0.01 -22.58
N LEU A 241 -16.76 1.04 -22.88
CA LEU A 241 -16.37 2.10 -21.93
C LEU A 241 -17.56 2.73 -21.18
N ARG A 242 -18.73 2.83 -21.85
CA ARG A 242 -19.96 3.35 -21.22
C ARG A 242 -20.38 2.60 -19.95
N TYR A 243 -20.15 1.28 -19.90
CA TYR A 243 -20.46 0.49 -18.71
C TYR A 243 -19.47 0.77 -17.56
N LEU A 244 -18.19 0.99 -17.89
CA LEU A 244 -17.21 1.41 -16.89
C LEU A 244 -17.59 2.75 -16.26
N ILE A 245 -17.92 3.74 -17.12
CA ILE A 245 -18.34 5.07 -16.64
C ILE A 245 -19.56 4.94 -15.74
N PHE A 246 -20.59 4.18 -16.18
CA PHE A 246 -21.80 3.96 -15.39
C PHE A 246 -21.48 3.33 -14.02
N ILE A 247 -20.67 2.27 -13.98
CA ILE A 247 -20.28 1.59 -12.74
C ILE A 247 -19.51 2.55 -11.80
N LEU A 248 -18.57 3.35 -12.34
CA LEU A 248 -17.79 4.29 -11.54
C LEU A 248 -18.59 5.48 -10.99
N LEU A 249 -19.75 5.78 -11.60
CA LEU A 249 -20.66 6.82 -11.11
C LEU A 249 -21.60 6.33 -10.00
N ILE A 250 -21.63 5.02 -9.73
CA ILE A 250 -22.41 4.46 -8.61
C ILE A 250 -21.61 4.67 -7.32
N GLN A 251 -22.09 5.61 -6.49
CA GLN A 251 -21.38 5.96 -5.25
C GLN A 251 -22.39 6.11 -4.09
#